data_f129d4cc9c5e186965dd264c85101679
#
_entry.id   f129d4cc9c5e186965dd264c85101679
#
_cell.length_a   1.000
_cell.length_b   1.000
_cell.length_c   1.000
_cell.angle_alpha   90.00
_cell.angle_beta   90.00
_cell.angle_gamma   90.00
#
_symmetry.space_group_name_H-M   'P 1'
#
loop_
_entity.id
_entity.type
_entity.pdbx_description
1 polymer ?
#
loop_
_entity_poly.entity_id
_entity_poly.type
_entity_poly.pdbx_seq_one_letter_code
_entity_poly.pdbx_strand_id
1 'polypeptide(L)'
;MIMTQNEAVAKVLTLARNELDYHEKASNASLDSKTANSGSGNWTKYARDLDALGNFYNGPKNGYAWCDVFVDYLFVKSFGADVGRQMIFQPLNSAGAGCLYSAQYYKQANQWFRSPKAGDQAFFSYSAGEYSHTGIVESVSNGTVYIIEGNSSDKVARRSYPLGTVSIVGYGRPKWELASGMPSVSVSDSAAISTKPGVELPSTISNKTDRILKKGMSGSDVKKLQSDLMKLGYNLGPWKDDGDFGSYTYSAVKKFQMDYRVRPIDGEAGPITLAAIEDALRKASKK
;
A
#
# COMPACT_ATOMS: atom_id res chain seq x y z
N MET A 1 1.99 1.45 -27.73
CA MET A 1 1.86 2.82 -27.17
C MET A 1 2.18 2.78 -25.70
N ILE A 2 2.76 3.85 -25.15
CA ILE A 2 3.06 3.99 -23.73
C ILE A 2 1.83 4.62 -23.07
N MET A 3 1.40 4.10 -21.92
CA MET A 3 0.23 4.57 -21.17
C MET A 3 0.46 6.01 -20.66
N THR A 4 -0.47 6.90 -20.89
CA THR A 4 -0.50 8.24 -20.29
C THR A 4 -1.10 8.18 -18.88
N GLN A 5 -0.88 9.23 -18.07
CA GLN A 5 -1.51 9.33 -16.76
C GLN A 5 -3.05 9.27 -16.84
N ASN A 6 -3.65 9.93 -17.82
CA ASN A 6 -5.11 9.92 -17.98
C ASN A 6 -5.64 8.51 -18.29
N GLU A 7 -4.94 7.74 -19.11
CA GLU A 7 -5.29 6.34 -19.39
C GLU A 7 -5.13 5.47 -18.14
N ALA A 8 -4.09 5.70 -17.32
CA ALA A 8 -3.90 5.00 -16.06
C ALA A 8 -5.05 5.29 -15.07
N VAL A 9 -5.41 6.54 -14.89
CA VAL A 9 -6.57 6.95 -14.08
C VAL A 9 -7.85 6.31 -14.62
N ALA A 10 -8.08 6.39 -15.93
CA ALA A 10 -9.26 5.80 -16.55
C ALA A 10 -9.34 4.29 -16.34
N LYS A 11 -8.20 3.58 -16.37
CA LYS A 11 -8.12 2.13 -16.14
C LYS A 11 -8.60 1.76 -14.73
N VAL A 12 -8.08 2.45 -13.70
CA VAL A 12 -8.49 2.23 -12.30
C VAL A 12 -9.97 2.55 -12.11
N LEU A 13 -10.44 3.68 -12.64
CA LEU A 13 -11.83 4.10 -12.49
C LEU A 13 -12.80 3.22 -13.26
N THR A 14 -12.40 2.67 -14.41
CA THR A 14 -13.21 1.69 -15.14
C THR A 14 -13.37 0.42 -14.31
N LEU A 15 -12.30 -0.08 -13.71
CA LEU A 15 -12.38 -1.22 -12.81
C LEU A 15 -13.29 -0.92 -11.61
N ALA A 16 -13.13 0.24 -10.96
CA ALA A 16 -13.97 0.64 -9.83
C ALA A 16 -15.46 0.70 -10.20
N ARG A 17 -15.80 1.25 -11.38
CA ARG A 17 -17.16 1.29 -11.91
C ARG A 17 -17.73 -0.10 -12.17
N ASN A 18 -16.91 -1.01 -12.69
CA ASN A 18 -17.31 -2.38 -12.93
C ASN A 18 -17.60 -3.15 -11.64
N GLU A 19 -17.10 -2.69 -10.50
CA GLU A 19 -17.34 -3.30 -9.19
C GLU A 19 -18.60 -2.76 -8.48
N LEU A 20 -19.22 -1.72 -8.99
CA LEU A 20 -20.47 -1.18 -8.39
C LEU A 20 -21.49 -2.28 -8.16
N ASP A 21 -22.16 -2.21 -7.00
CA ASP A 21 -23.13 -3.19 -6.50
C ASP A 21 -22.54 -4.60 -6.25
N TYR A 22 -21.23 -4.71 -6.09
CA TYR A 22 -20.63 -5.90 -5.48
C TYR A 22 -20.92 -5.88 -3.97
N HIS A 23 -21.66 -6.88 -3.48
CA HIS A 23 -21.95 -7.08 -2.06
C HIS A 23 -20.88 -7.96 -1.41
N GLU A 24 -20.47 -7.62 -0.20
CA GLU A 24 -19.68 -8.55 0.62
C GLU A 24 -20.44 -9.85 0.89
N LYS A 25 -19.73 -10.87 1.32
CA LYS A 25 -20.30 -12.20 1.49
C LYS A 25 -20.45 -12.56 2.97
N ALA A 26 -21.48 -13.35 3.26
CA ALA A 26 -21.70 -13.91 4.59
C ALA A 26 -20.59 -14.89 5.00
N SER A 27 -19.90 -15.50 4.03
CA SER A 27 -18.82 -16.47 4.26
C SER A 27 -17.85 -16.48 3.09
N ASN A 28 -16.75 -17.23 3.21
CA ASN A 28 -15.75 -17.40 2.16
C ASN A 28 -16.25 -18.26 0.97
N ALA A 29 -17.45 -17.94 0.47
CA ALA A 29 -18.06 -18.65 -0.66
C ALA A 29 -18.62 -17.64 -1.67
N SER A 30 -18.60 -18.01 -2.95
CA SER A 30 -19.14 -17.19 -4.06
C SER A 30 -18.52 -15.79 -4.17
N LEU A 31 -17.26 -15.63 -3.81
CA LEU A 31 -16.58 -14.32 -3.73
C LEU A 31 -16.56 -13.59 -5.08
N ASP A 32 -16.57 -14.28 -6.20
CA ASP A 32 -16.55 -13.67 -7.53
C ASP A 32 -17.92 -13.19 -8.03
N SER A 33 -19.00 -13.66 -7.43
CA SER A 33 -20.34 -13.18 -7.74
C SER A 33 -20.61 -11.82 -7.11
N LYS A 34 -21.28 -10.93 -7.80
CA LYS A 34 -21.65 -9.64 -7.20
C LYS A 34 -22.68 -9.78 -6.08
N THR A 35 -23.61 -10.70 -6.19
CA THR A 35 -24.80 -10.77 -5.33
C THR A 35 -24.99 -12.10 -4.62
N ALA A 36 -24.47 -13.21 -5.12
CA ALA A 36 -24.61 -14.50 -4.46
C ALA A 36 -23.92 -14.48 -3.08
N ASN A 37 -24.51 -15.18 -2.11
CA ASN A 37 -24.02 -15.26 -0.73
C ASN A 37 -23.80 -13.89 -0.05
N SER A 38 -24.59 -12.86 -0.42
CA SER A 38 -24.51 -11.55 0.20
C SER A 38 -24.82 -11.62 1.70
N GLY A 39 -24.12 -10.82 2.48
CA GLY A 39 -24.27 -10.76 3.93
C GLY A 39 -23.32 -9.73 4.53
N SER A 40 -23.18 -9.70 5.85
CA SER A 40 -22.34 -8.76 6.61
C SER A 40 -21.08 -9.44 7.18
N GLY A 41 -20.51 -10.39 6.46
CA GLY A 41 -19.35 -11.16 6.93
C GLY A 41 -17.99 -10.58 6.54
N ASN A 42 -17.96 -9.46 5.83
CA ASN A 42 -16.75 -8.81 5.31
C ASN A 42 -15.88 -9.73 4.40
N TRP A 43 -16.44 -10.82 3.86
CA TRP A 43 -15.73 -11.67 2.92
C TRP A 43 -15.82 -11.10 1.52
N THR A 44 -14.67 -10.87 0.89
CA THR A 44 -14.60 -10.25 -0.44
C THR A 44 -13.55 -10.92 -1.33
N LYS A 45 -13.77 -10.85 -2.65
CA LYS A 45 -12.73 -11.22 -3.61
C LYS A 45 -11.51 -10.29 -3.53
N TYR A 46 -11.70 -9.05 -3.12
CA TYR A 46 -10.63 -8.05 -3.03
C TYR A 46 -9.59 -8.44 -1.99
N ALA A 47 -10.05 -8.76 -0.78
CA ALA A 47 -9.17 -9.25 0.27
C ALA A 47 -8.56 -10.61 -0.10
N ARG A 48 -9.35 -11.56 -0.62
CA ARG A 48 -8.85 -12.86 -1.09
C ARG A 48 -7.67 -12.72 -2.05
N ASP A 49 -7.81 -11.86 -3.07
CA ASP A 49 -6.81 -11.70 -4.11
C ASP A 49 -5.53 -11.03 -3.57
N LEU A 50 -5.65 -10.06 -2.66
CA LEU A 50 -4.49 -9.44 -2.01
C LEU A 50 -3.84 -10.37 -0.97
N ASP A 51 -4.62 -11.12 -0.20
CA ASP A 51 -4.12 -12.13 0.75
C ASP A 51 -3.34 -13.25 0.01
N ALA A 52 -3.79 -13.62 -1.20
CA ALA A 52 -3.11 -14.61 -2.03
C ALA A 52 -1.68 -14.19 -2.48
N LEU A 53 -1.35 -12.91 -2.42
CA LEU A 53 0.02 -12.43 -2.66
C LEU A 53 0.98 -12.79 -1.49
N GLY A 54 0.45 -13.14 -0.33
CA GLY A 54 1.19 -13.64 0.84
C GLY A 54 2.01 -12.59 1.59
N ASN A 55 2.28 -11.44 0.98
CA ASN A 55 3.14 -10.41 1.56
C ASN A 55 2.64 -8.97 1.32
N PHE A 56 1.44 -8.79 0.81
CA PHE A 56 0.90 -7.45 0.57
C PHE A 56 0.64 -6.71 1.89
N TYR A 57 0.03 -7.38 2.85
CA TYR A 57 -0.17 -6.90 4.22
C TYR A 57 0.61 -7.75 5.24
N ASN A 58 0.58 -7.32 6.48
CA ASN A 58 1.17 -8.04 7.63
C ASN A 58 0.36 -9.27 8.09
N GLY A 59 -0.57 -9.75 7.27
CA GLY A 59 -1.42 -10.90 7.51
C GLY A 59 -2.74 -10.79 6.75
N PRO A 60 -3.52 -11.88 6.66
CA PRO A 60 -4.78 -11.93 5.92
C PRO A 60 -5.79 -10.88 6.39
N LYS A 61 -6.55 -10.33 5.46
CA LYS A 61 -7.57 -9.28 5.70
C LYS A 61 -8.98 -9.70 5.29
N ASN A 62 -9.15 -10.90 4.74
CA ASN A 62 -10.50 -11.37 4.40
C ASN A 62 -11.31 -11.62 5.68
N GLY A 63 -12.55 -11.15 5.71
CA GLY A 63 -13.39 -11.14 6.92
C GLY A 63 -13.26 -9.87 7.78
N TYR A 64 -12.48 -8.87 7.36
CA TYR A 64 -12.34 -7.57 8.03
C TYR A 64 -12.90 -6.44 7.17
N ALA A 65 -13.09 -5.24 7.77
CA ALA A 65 -13.50 -4.05 7.05
C ALA A 65 -12.62 -3.82 5.81
N TRP A 66 -13.22 -3.58 4.66
CA TRP A 66 -12.56 -3.68 3.36
C TRP A 66 -12.63 -2.42 2.50
N CYS A 67 -12.96 -1.27 3.06
CA CYS A 67 -12.98 -0.01 2.31
C CYS A 67 -11.60 0.32 1.72
N ASP A 68 -10.53 0.17 2.50
CA ASP A 68 -9.15 0.41 2.08
C ASP A 68 -8.63 -0.71 1.17
N VAL A 69 -8.94 -1.97 1.53
CA VAL A 69 -8.65 -3.16 0.72
C VAL A 69 -9.21 -3.05 -0.70
N PHE A 70 -10.40 -2.45 -0.86
CA PHE A 70 -10.99 -2.22 -2.17
C PHE A 70 -10.14 -1.26 -3.02
N VAL A 71 -9.69 -0.15 -2.43
CA VAL A 71 -8.83 0.79 -3.16
C VAL A 71 -7.50 0.15 -3.54
N ASP A 72 -6.85 -0.55 -2.60
CA ASP A 72 -5.59 -1.25 -2.85
C ASP A 72 -5.73 -2.28 -3.98
N TYR A 73 -6.83 -3.06 -3.96
CA TYR A 73 -7.15 -4.02 -5.02
C TYR A 73 -7.26 -3.36 -6.40
N LEU A 74 -7.88 -2.17 -6.50
CA LEU A 74 -8.02 -1.47 -7.77
C LEU A 74 -6.65 -1.19 -8.42
N PHE A 75 -5.67 -0.75 -7.64
CA PHE A 75 -4.32 -0.47 -8.12
C PHE A 75 -3.55 -1.75 -8.45
N VAL A 76 -3.59 -2.74 -7.57
CA VAL A 76 -2.92 -4.03 -7.78
C VAL A 76 -3.49 -4.74 -9.01
N LYS A 77 -4.80 -4.77 -9.16
CA LYS A 77 -5.47 -5.41 -10.31
C LYS A 77 -5.20 -4.67 -11.62
N SER A 78 -5.05 -3.35 -11.56
CA SER A 78 -4.78 -2.54 -12.75
C SER A 78 -3.33 -2.61 -13.22
N PHE A 79 -2.35 -2.70 -12.31
CA PHE A 79 -0.94 -2.51 -12.65
C PHE A 79 -0.02 -3.64 -12.18
N GLY A 80 -0.57 -4.71 -11.59
CA GLY A 80 0.19 -5.77 -10.95
C GLY A 80 0.62 -5.41 -9.51
N ALA A 81 1.00 -6.42 -8.74
CA ALA A 81 1.24 -6.28 -7.31
C ALA A 81 2.31 -5.23 -6.98
N ASP A 82 3.45 -5.28 -7.66
CA ASP A 82 4.57 -4.39 -7.34
C ASP A 82 4.31 -2.94 -7.72
N VAL A 83 3.84 -2.69 -8.93
CA VAL A 83 3.57 -1.32 -9.40
C VAL A 83 2.37 -0.74 -8.67
N GLY A 84 1.25 -1.48 -8.58
CA GLY A 84 0.04 -1.03 -7.91
C GLY A 84 0.32 -0.64 -6.45
N ARG A 85 1.04 -1.47 -5.72
CA ARG A 85 1.48 -1.22 -4.35
C ARG A 85 2.31 0.06 -4.21
N GLN A 86 3.30 0.23 -5.10
CA GLN A 86 4.17 1.42 -5.08
C GLN A 86 3.41 2.70 -5.43
N MET A 87 2.38 2.61 -6.30
CA MET A 87 1.56 3.77 -6.66
C MET A 87 0.78 4.33 -5.45
N ILE A 88 0.35 3.48 -4.54
CA ILE A 88 -0.39 3.85 -3.32
C ILE A 88 0.50 3.88 -2.08
N PHE A 89 1.81 3.75 -2.24
CA PHE A 89 2.82 3.79 -1.17
C PHE A 89 2.66 2.71 -0.09
N GLN A 90 1.94 1.61 -0.37
CA GLN A 90 1.77 0.49 0.55
C GLN A 90 3.07 -0.31 0.66
N PRO A 91 3.72 -0.40 1.83
CA PRO A 91 4.90 -1.21 2.02
C PRO A 91 4.54 -2.71 2.08
N LEU A 92 5.45 -3.59 1.67
CA LEU A 92 5.27 -5.04 1.83
C LEU A 92 5.27 -5.46 3.30
N ASN A 93 4.51 -6.50 3.61
CA ASN A 93 4.39 -7.08 4.96
C ASN A 93 4.10 -6.05 6.06
N SER A 94 3.43 -4.95 5.71
CA SER A 94 3.17 -3.84 6.62
C SER A 94 1.71 -3.75 7.01
N ALA A 95 1.45 -2.97 8.04
CA ALA A 95 0.10 -2.57 8.36
C ALA A 95 -0.52 -1.86 7.16
N GLY A 96 -1.73 -2.23 6.83
CA GLY A 96 -2.54 -1.73 5.74
C GLY A 96 -3.93 -2.29 5.92
N ALA A 97 -4.76 -2.21 4.90
CA ALA A 97 -6.19 -2.50 5.00
C ALA A 97 -6.90 -1.63 6.04
N GLY A 98 -6.28 -0.52 6.42
CA GLY A 98 -6.82 0.42 7.39
C GLY A 98 -6.51 1.85 7.01
N CYS A 99 -7.55 2.67 6.89
CA CYS A 99 -7.49 4.05 6.38
C CYS A 99 -6.42 4.92 7.06
N LEU A 100 -6.15 4.69 8.35
CA LEU A 100 -5.10 5.39 9.09
C LEU A 100 -3.71 5.15 8.47
N TYR A 101 -3.41 3.90 8.15
CA TYR A 101 -2.08 3.54 7.62
C TYR A 101 -1.89 4.08 6.22
N SER A 102 -2.85 3.87 5.33
CA SER A 102 -2.81 4.39 3.96
C SER A 102 -2.72 5.92 3.94
N ALA A 103 -3.49 6.63 4.77
CA ALA A 103 -3.36 8.08 4.92
C ALA A 103 -1.96 8.50 5.38
N GLN A 104 -1.34 7.75 6.30
CA GLN A 104 0.02 8.02 6.75
C GLN A 104 1.05 7.80 5.64
N TYR A 105 0.91 6.76 4.82
CA TYR A 105 1.82 6.49 3.70
C TYR A 105 1.78 7.63 2.66
N TYR A 106 0.61 8.13 2.29
CA TYR A 106 0.48 9.29 1.42
C TYR A 106 1.09 10.56 2.04
N LYS A 107 0.89 10.79 3.33
CA LYS A 107 1.49 11.94 4.04
C LYS A 107 3.01 11.87 4.09
N GLN A 108 3.56 10.69 4.37
CA GLN A 108 5.00 10.46 4.40
C GLN A 108 5.65 10.66 3.02
N ALA A 109 4.91 10.32 1.96
CA ALA A 109 5.32 10.53 0.58
C ALA A 109 5.14 11.97 0.08
N ASN A 110 4.63 12.89 0.90
CA ASN A 110 4.23 14.25 0.49
C ASN A 110 3.16 14.26 -0.63
N GLN A 111 2.31 13.24 -0.64
CA GLN A 111 1.22 13.06 -1.62
C GLN A 111 -0.16 13.22 -0.96
N TRP A 112 -0.27 14.15 -0.02
CA TRP A 112 -1.50 14.49 0.69
C TRP A 112 -2.01 15.86 0.30
N PHE A 113 -3.25 15.95 -0.18
CA PHE A 113 -3.83 17.17 -0.73
C PHE A 113 -5.18 17.50 -0.08
N ARG A 114 -5.57 18.78 -0.16
CA ARG A 114 -6.89 19.28 0.26
C ARG A 114 -7.90 19.36 -0.90
N SER A 115 -7.40 19.41 -2.12
CA SER A 115 -8.22 19.50 -3.33
C SER A 115 -8.18 18.16 -4.08
N PRO A 116 -9.36 17.54 -4.35
CA PRO A 116 -9.44 16.25 -5.02
C PRO A 116 -9.14 16.36 -6.51
N LYS A 117 -8.59 15.27 -7.06
CA LYS A 117 -8.57 14.97 -8.49
C LYS A 117 -9.10 13.56 -8.71
N ALA A 118 -9.63 13.30 -9.92
CA ALA A 118 -10.00 11.95 -10.31
C ALA A 118 -8.82 10.99 -10.13
N GLY A 119 -9.06 9.84 -9.50
CA GLY A 119 -8.06 8.85 -9.15
C GLY A 119 -7.36 9.07 -7.80
N ASP A 120 -7.60 10.17 -7.09
CA ASP A 120 -7.12 10.32 -5.71
C ASP A 120 -7.89 9.38 -4.77
N GLN A 121 -7.26 8.91 -3.71
CA GLN A 121 -7.92 8.22 -2.61
C GLN A 121 -8.44 9.23 -1.60
N ALA A 122 -9.75 9.28 -1.39
CA ALA A 122 -10.39 10.16 -0.40
C ALA A 122 -10.40 9.47 0.97
N PHE A 123 -10.13 10.23 2.02
CA PHE A 123 -10.12 9.76 3.41
C PHE A 123 -11.13 10.50 4.25
N PHE A 124 -11.90 9.73 5.02
CA PHE A 124 -12.96 10.24 5.88
C PHE A 124 -12.60 10.08 7.36
N SER A 125 -13.07 11.03 8.14
CA SER A 125 -13.06 10.99 9.60
C SER A 125 -14.45 11.37 10.12
N TYR A 126 -15.07 10.48 10.86
CA TYR A 126 -16.35 10.72 11.51
C TYR A 126 -16.20 11.04 13.00
N SER A 127 -14.98 10.84 13.53
CA SER A 127 -14.60 11.16 14.91
C SER A 127 -13.23 11.84 14.93
N ALA A 128 -12.99 12.76 15.86
CA ALA A 128 -11.74 13.49 15.93
C ALA A 128 -10.52 12.57 16.07
N GLY A 129 -9.57 12.70 15.16
CA GLY A 129 -8.31 11.94 15.18
C GLY A 129 -8.36 10.55 14.52
N GLU A 130 -9.51 10.09 14.06
CA GLU A 130 -9.68 8.79 13.41
C GLU A 130 -9.77 8.94 11.89
N TYR A 131 -9.32 7.89 11.18
CA TYR A 131 -9.57 7.68 9.77
C TYR A 131 -10.52 6.49 9.63
N SER A 132 -11.80 6.79 9.40
CA SER A 132 -12.85 5.79 9.56
C SER A 132 -13.24 5.12 8.25
N HIS A 133 -13.00 5.77 7.10
CA HIS A 133 -13.44 5.27 5.80
C HIS A 133 -12.59 5.85 4.66
N THR A 134 -12.67 5.21 3.50
CA THR A 134 -11.96 5.64 2.29
C THR A 134 -12.66 5.17 1.02
N GLY A 135 -12.35 5.83 -0.09
CA GLY A 135 -12.79 5.45 -1.43
C GLY A 135 -11.97 6.14 -2.50
N ILE A 136 -12.20 5.79 -3.75
CA ILE A 136 -11.51 6.39 -4.91
C ILE A 136 -12.34 7.53 -5.49
N VAL A 137 -11.73 8.71 -5.70
CA VAL A 137 -12.39 9.84 -6.36
C VAL A 137 -12.63 9.52 -7.83
N GLU A 138 -13.89 9.42 -8.20
CA GLU A 138 -14.30 9.15 -9.58
C GLU A 138 -14.25 10.41 -10.44
N SER A 139 -14.77 11.51 -9.92
CA SER A 139 -14.80 12.80 -10.62
C SER A 139 -15.06 13.96 -9.67
N VAL A 140 -14.78 15.16 -10.15
CA VAL A 140 -15.12 16.40 -9.47
C VAL A 140 -15.84 17.30 -10.47
N SER A 141 -17.05 17.71 -10.17
CA SER A 141 -17.82 18.60 -11.05
C SER A 141 -18.87 19.40 -10.25
N ASN A 142 -19.11 20.62 -10.67
CA ASN A 142 -20.17 21.49 -10.13
C ASN A 142 -20.16 21.56 -8.59
N GLY A 143 -18.98 21.73 -7.97
CA GLY A 143 -18.87 21.83 -6.51
C GLY A 143 -19.08 20.51 -5.76
N THR A 144 -19.11 19.37 -6.46
CA THR A 144 -19.36 18.04 -5.91
C THR A 144 -18.22 17.11 -6.25
N VAL A 145 -17.78 16.31 -5.28
CA VAL A 145 -16.89 15.18 -5.47
C VAL A 145 -17.69 13.88 -5.48
N TYR A 146 -17.49 13.06 -6.51
CA TYR A 146 -18.07 11.73 -6.65
C TYR A 146 -17.02 10.70 -6.30
N ILE A 147 -17.37 9.74 -5.44
CA ILE A 147 -16.44 8.76 -4.88
C ILE A 147 -17.07 7.37 -5.02
N ILE A 148 -16.24 6.39 -5.45
CA ILE A 148 -16.63 4.97 -5.40
C ILE A 148 -15.95 4.37 -4.17
N GLU A 149 -16.75 3.79 -3.29
CA GLU A 149 -16.38 3.33 -1.97
C GLU A 149 -16.62 1.83 -1.83
N GLY A 150 -15.64 1.10 -1.32
CA GLY A 150 -15.85 -0.24 -0.80
C GLY A 150 -16.41 -0.20 0.61
N ASN A 151 -17.10 -1.24 1.02
CA ASN A 151 -17.71 -1.35 2.36
C ASN A 151 -18.64 -0.16 2.74
N SER A 152 -19.35 0.35 1.75
CA SER A 152 -20.33 1.43 1.93
C SER A 152 -21.72 0.81 1.98
N SER A 153 -22.23 0.52 3.20
CA SER A 153 -23.41 -0.31 3.45
C SER A 153 -23.26 -1.73 2.86
N ASP A 154 -22.17 -2.39 3.26
CA ASP A 154 -21.79 -3.78 2.91
C ASP A 154 -21.63 -4.02 1.39
N LYS A 155 -21.37 -2.97 0.62
CA LYS A 155 -21.17 -3.09 -0.83
C LYS A 155 -20.23 -2.03 -1.40
N VAL A 156 -19.89 -2.19 -2.69
CA VAL A 156 -19.30 -1.11 -3.48
C VAL A 156 -20.38 -0.16 -3.93
N ALA A 157 -20.26 1.09 -3.52
CA ALA A 157 -21.26 2.10 -3.82
C ALA A 157 -20.64 3.40 -4.36
N ARG A 158 -21.37 4.09 -5.24
CA ARG A 158 -21.06 5.47 -5.60
C ARG A 158 -21.72 6.43 -4.63
N ARG A 159 -20.96 7.37 -4.10
CA ARG A 159 -21.43 8.44 -3.23
C ARG A 159 -21.02 9.80 -3.80
N SER A 160 -21.71 10.84 -3.36
CA SER A 160 -21.38 12.21 -3.74
C SER A 160 -21.40 13.12 -2.52
N TYR A 161 -20.46 14.04 -2.48
CA TYR A 161 -20.28 14.97 -1.36
C TYR A 161 -20.02 16.37 -1.89
N PRO A 162 -20.57 17.42 -1.28
CA PRO A 162 -20.15 18.78 -1.57
C PRO A 162 -18.65 18.95 -1.35
N LEU A 163 -17.97 19.71 -2.20
CA LEU A 163 -16.58 20.10 -1.94
C LEU A 163 -16.48 20.84 -0.61
N GLY A 164 -15.48 20.50 0.20
CA GLY A 164 -15.32 21.06 1.54
C GLY A 164 -16.14 20.36 2.63
N THR A 165 -16.80 19.23 2.32
CA THR A 165 -17.43 18.38 3.33
C THR A 165 -16.41 18.06 4.43
N VAL A 166 -16.74 18.42 5.67
CA VAL A 166 -15.81 18.37 6.82
C VAL A 166 -15.37 16.95 7.18
N SER A 167 -16.18 15.94 6.89
CA SER A 167 -15.82 14.55 7.10
C SER A 167 -14.76 14.05 6.11
N ILE A 168 -14.52 14.71 4.98
CA ILE A 168 -13.41 14.38 4.09
C ILE A 168 -12.19 15.16 4.54
N VAL A 169 -11.27 14.47 5.20
CA VAL A 169 -10.11 15.08 5.85
C VAL A 169 -8.90 15.27 4.93
N GLY A 170 -8.93 14.70 3.75
CA GLY A 170 -7.91 14.89 2.72
C GLY A 170 -7.91 13.82 1.65
N TYR A 171 -7.00 13.97 0.71
CA TYR A 171 -6.88 13.13 -0.48
C TYR A 171 -5.43 12.69 -0.65
N GLY A 172 -5.22 11.38 -0.74
CA GLY A 172 -3.94 10.77 -1.13
C GLY A 172 -3.86 10.68 -2.65
N ARG A 173 -2.81 11.22 -3.24
CA ARG A 173 -2.59 11.14 -4.69
C ARG A 173 -1.63 10.03 -5.04
N PRO A 174 -2.07 9.02 -5.79
CA PRO A 174 -1.20 7.94 -6.22
C PRO A 174 -0.04 8.44 -7.10
N LYS A 175 1.04 7.70 -7.09
CA LYS A 175 2.24 7.95 -7.91
C LYS A 175 2.01 7.52 -9.35
N TRP A 176 1.22 8.30 -10.09
CA TRP A 176 0.75 7.98 -11.44
C TRP A 176 1.87 7.82 -12.47
N GLU A 177 3.01 8.45 -12.26
CA GLU A 177 4.18 8.33 -13.12
C GLU A 177 4.73 6.91 -13.21
N LEU A 178 4.45 6.03 -12.23
CA LEU A 178 4.83 4.62 -12.29
C LEU A 178 4.03 3.83 -13.33
N ALA A 179 2.85 4.30 -13.70
CA ALA A 179 2.08 3.73 -14.80
C ALA A 179 2.58 4.20 -16.18
N SER A 180 3.31 5.32 -16.23
CA SER A 180 3.91 5.85 -17.45
C SER A 180 5.05 4.93 -17.88
N GLY A 181 4.96 4.39 -19.09
CA GLY A 181 5.93 3.41 -19.60
C GLY A 181 5.41 1.97 -19.64
N MET A 182 4.27 1.69 -19.00
CA MET A 182 3.58 0.41 -19.16
C MET A 182 2.88 0.35 -20.54
N PRO A 183 2.76 -0.85 -21.16
CA PRO A 183 2.01 -0.99 -22.39
C PRO A 183 0.55 -0.55 -22.20
N SER A 184 0.04 0.32 -23.09
CA SER A 184 -1.39 0.60 -23.14
C SER A 184 -2.10 -0.62 -23.74
N VAL A 185 -2.88 -1.33 -22.96
CA VAL A 185 -3.76 -2.40 -23.45
C VAL A 185 -5.11 -1.77 -23.77
N SER A 186 -5.53 -1.83 -25.03
CA SER A 186 -6.89 -1.46 -25.39
C SER A 186 -7.88 -2.35 -24.62
N VAL A 187 -8.92 -1.75 -24.04
CA VAL A 187 -9.95 -2.44 -23.22
C VAL A 187 -10.89 -3.24 -24.13
N SER A 188 -10.37 -4.20 -24.87
CA SER A 188 -11.20 -5.09 -25.71
C SER A 188 -11.11 -6.58 -25.35
N ASP A 189 -10.25 -6.97 -24.39
CA ASP A 189 -10.14 -8.39 -24.03
C ASP A 189 -10.24 -8.62 -22.53
N SER A 190 -11.48 -8.84 -22.10
CA SER A 190 -11.82 -9.48 -20.83
C SER A 190 -11.85 -10.99 -21.05
N ALA A 191 -10.70 -11.61 -21.20
CA ALA A 191 -10.59 -13.07 -21.24
C ALA A 191 -9.38 -13.55 -20.43
N ALA A 192 -9.69 -14.36 -19.44
CA ALA A 192 -8.89 -15.41 -18.81
C ALA A 192 -7.36 -15.28 -18.85
N ILE A 193 -6.75 -14.92 -17.73
CA ILE A 193 -5.33 -15.19 -17.51
C ILE A 193 -5.16 -16.66 -17.14
N SER A 194 -4.76 -17.44 -18.14
CA SER A 194 -4.29 -18.82 -17.98
C SER A 194 -2.88 -18.80 -17.37
N THR A 195 -2.72 -19.47 -16.25
CA THR A 195 -1.42 -19.77 -15.65
C THR A 195 -0.63 -20.72 -16.54
N LYS A 196 0.52 -20.29 -17.05
CA LYS A 196 1.58 -21.20 -17.53
C LYS A 196 2.93 -20.78 -16.94
N PRO A 197 3.70 -21.73 -16.43
CA PRO A 197 5.00 -21.46 -15.83
C PRO A 197 6.11 -21.41 -16.89
N GLY A 198 7.12 -20.56 -16.65
CA GLY A 198 8.43 -20.67 -17.25
C GLY A 198 8.77 -19.62 -18.30
N VAL A 199 9.31 -18.49 -17.87
CA VAL A 199 10.36 -17.77 -18.58
C VAL A 199 11.38 -17.32 -17.53
N GLU A 200 12.57 -17.86 -17.58
CA GLU A 200 13.73 -17.41 -16.81
C GLU A 200 14.10 -15.98 -17.22
N LEU A 201 14.17 -15.08 -16.24
CA LEU A 201 14.78 -13.77 -16.40
C LEU A 201 16.27 -13.84 -16.05
N PRO A 202 17.15 -13.09 -16.76
CA PRO A 202 18.58 -13.11 -16.48
C PRO A 202 18.89 -12.58 -15.09
N SER A 203 19.66 -13.36 -14.35
CA SER A 203 20.18 -13.06 -13.03
C SER A 203 21.22 -11.95 -13.12
N THR A 204 20.83 -10.71 -12.84
CA THR A 204 21.71 -9.67 -12.27
C THR A 204 20.87 -8.50 -11.77
N ILE A 205 20.26 -8.64 -10.59
CA ILE A 205 19.89 -7.51 -9.73
C ILE A 205 20.36 -7.87 -8.31
N SER A 206 21.24 -7.03 -7.81
CA SER A 206 21.81 -7.03 -6.47
C SER A 206 20.78 -7.29 -5.37
N ASN A 207 21.10 -8.20 -4.45
CA ASN A 207 20.38 -8.55 -3.23
C ASN A 207 19.95 -7.33 -2.41
N LYS A 208 18.77 -6.78 -2.67
CA LYS A 208 18.12 -5.86 -1.76
C LYS A 208 17.03 -6.64 -1.03
N THR A 209 17.25 -6.94 0.23
CA THR A 209 16.30 -7.66 1.09
C THR A 209 15.03 -6.82 1.27
N ASP A 210 13.92 -7.24 0.67
CA ASP A 210 12.61 -6.57 0.80
C ASP A 210 11.89 -6.93 2.11
N ARG A 211 12.52 -7.71 3.00
CA ARG A 211 11.91 -8.11 4.26
C ARG A 211 12.15 -7.07 5.36
N ILE A 212 11.17 -6.86 6.22
CA ILE A 212 11.33 -6.04 7.42
C ILE A 212 12.15 -6.84 8.43
N LEU A 213 13.31 -6.29 8.83
CA LEU A 213 14.16 -6.87 9.85
C LEU A 213 13.69 -6.42 11.23
N LYS A 214 13.41 -7.36 12.11
CA LYS A 214 12.87 -7.10 13.44
C LYS A 214 13.37 -8.10 14.48
N LYS A 215 13.10 -7.80 15.75
CA LYS A 215 13.55 -8.62 16.87
C LYS A 215 13.15 -10.09 16.73
N GLY A 216 14.12 -10.97 16.94
CA GLY A 216 13.97 -12.42 16.80
C GLY A 216 14.33 -12.95 15.40
N MET A 217 14.66 -12.08 14.46
CA MET A 217 15.15 -12.50 13.15
C MET A 217 16.66 -12.62 13.14
N SER A 218 17.20 -13.51 12.28
CA SER A 218 18.64 -13.66 12.05
C SER A 218 18.93 -13.84 10.56
N GLY A 219 20.19 -13.57 10.18
CA GLY A 219 20.68 -13.76 8.82
C GLY A 219 21.70 -12.73 8.39
N SER A 220 22.18 -12.89 7.16
CA SER A 220 23.20 -12.01 6.55
C SER A 220 22.71 -10.58 6.34
N ASP A 221 21.43 -10.38 6.15
CA ASP A 221 20.77 -9.09 6.04
C ASP A 221 20.68 -8.37 7.39
N VAL A 222 20.42 -9.09 8.48
CA VAL A 222 20.51 -8.55 9.84
C VAL A 222 21.95 -8.15 10.15
N LYS A 223 22.92 -8.99 9.82
CA LYS A 223 24.35 -8.70 9.99
C LYS A 223 24.76 -7.45 9.21
N LYS A 224 24.28 -7.31 7.96
CA LYS A 224 24.53 -6.11 7.15
C LYS A 224 23.95 -4.85 7.81
N LEU A 225 22.68 -4.90 8.27
CA LEU A 225 22.05 -3.81 9.00
C LEU A 225 22.86 -3.38 10.23
N GLN A 226 23.30 -4.36 11.02
CA GLN A 226 24.11 -4.13 12.21
C GLN A 226 25.44 -3.44 11.86
N SER A 227 26.16 -3.95 10.87
CA SER A 227 27.40 -3.36 10.38
C SER A 227 27.19 -1.92 9.90
N ASP A 228 26.12 -1.65 9.18
CA ASP A 228 25.79 -0.32 8.67
C ASP A 228 25.43 0.68 9.78
N LEU A 229 24.70 0.23 10.79
CA LEU A 229 24.42 1.05 12.00
C LEU A 229 25.71 1.34 12.79
N MET A 230 26.62 0.39 12.91
CA MET A 230 27.91 0.61 13.57
C MET A 230 28.76 1.65 12.82
N LYS A 231 28.79 1.62 11.48
CA LYS A 231 29.49 2.66 10.67
C LYS A 231 28.90 4.06 10.90
N LEU A 232 27.61 4.14 11.23
CA LEU A 232 26.96 5.40 11.60
C LEU A 232 27.13 5.77 13.09
N GLY A 233 27.88 4.97 13.87
CA GLY A 233 28.18 5.24 15.27
C GLY A 233 27.17 4.72 16.28
N TYR A 234 26.23 3.86 15.87
CA TYR A 234 25.28 3.27 16.80
C TYR A 234 25.87 2.09 17.57
N ASN A 235 25.54 2.04 18.86
CA ASN A 235 26.00 0.99 19.76
C ASN A 235 25.10 -0.26 19.65
N LEU A 236 25.69 -1.38 19.27
CA LEU A 236 25.03 -2.69 19.16
C LEU A 236 25.39 -3.64 20.33
N GLY A 237 25.98 -3.10 21.40
CA GLY A 237 26.38 -3.87 22.56
C GLY A 237 27.56 -4.80 22.30
N PRO A 238 27.78 -5.80 23.16
CA PRO A 238 28.96 -6.68 23.07
C PRO A 238 28.92 -7.62 21.87
N TRP A 239 27.74 -7.91 21.30
CA TRP A 239 27.53 -8.87 20.22
C TRP A 239 27.78 -8.29 18.82
N LYS A 240 27.79 -6.93 18.73
CA LYS A 240 28.09 -6.19 17.48
C LYS A 240 27.20 -6.64 16.31
N ASP A 241 27.82 -7.07 15.21
CA ASP A 241 27.18 -7.52 13.98
C ASP A 241 27.12 -9.06 13.88
N ASP A 242 26.60 -9.69 14.92
CA ASP A 242 26.46 -11.16 15.04
C ASP A 242 25.46 -11.77 14.05
N GLY A 243 24.61 -10.96 13.47
CA GLY A 243 23.56 -11.39 12.55
C GLY A 243 22.24 -11.75 13.25
N ASP A 244 22.14 -11.55 14.58
CA ASP A 244 20.92 -11.78 15.35
C ASP A 244 20.26 -10.45 15.74
N PHE A 245 19.01 -10.24 15.36
CA PHE A 245 18.28 -9.04 15.69
C PHE A 245 17.78 -9.09 17.15
N GLY A 246 18.69 -8.83 18.05
CA GLY A 246 18.45 -8.78 19.50
C GLY A 246 17.96 -7.41 19.98
N SER A 247 17.94 -7.25 21.32
CA SER A 247 17.49 -6.01 21.96
C SER A 247 18.40 -4.81 21.65
N TYR A 248 19.70 -5.02 21.49
CA TYR A 248 20.64 -3.96 21.12
C TYR A 248 20.40 -3.48 19.70
N THR A 249 20.19 -4.40 18.74
CA THR A 249 19.86 -4.05 17.34
C THR A 249 18.55 -3.28 17.29
N TYR A 250 17.52 -3.73 18.01
CA TYR A 250 16.24 -3.01 18.12
C TYR A 250 16.43 -1.57 18.64
N SER A 251 17.22 -1.40 19.71
CA SER A 251 17.46 -0.08 20.31
C SER A 251 18.25 0.83 19.36
N ALA A 252 19.23 0.28 18.63
CA ALA A 252 20.02 1.01 17.67
C ALA A 252 19.17 1.48 16.46
N VAL A 253 18.32 0.58 15.91
CA VAL A 253 17.36 0.94 14.84
C VAL A 253 16.41 2.03 15.31
N LYS A 254 15.81 1.87 16.49
CA LYS A 254 14.87 2.85 17.06
C LYS A 254 15.53 4.22 17.28
N LYS A 255 16.78 4.22 17.77
CA LYS A 255 17.55 5.46 17.94
C LYS A 255 17.87 6.11 16.60
N PHE A 256 18.29 5.32 15.60
CA PHE A 256 18.49 5.83 14.23
C PHE A 256 17.22 6.47 13.69
N GLN A 257 16.07 5.80 13.82
CA GLN A 257 14.77 6.33 13.38
C GLN A 257 14.46 7.68 14.06
N MET A 258 14.78 7.83 15.35
CA MET A 258 14.61 9.11 16.06
C MET A 258 15.58 10.19 15.54
N ASP A 259 16.87 9.87 15.45
CA ASP A 259 17.92 10.83 15.10
C ASP A 259 17.73 11.38 13.67
N TYR A 260 17.32 10.50 12.73
CA TYR A 260 17.10 10.85 11.33
C TYR A 260 15.63 11.16 11.00
N ARG A 261 14.75 11.20 12.02
CA ARG A 261 13.30 11.44 11.89
C ARG A 261 12.61 10.48 10.91
N VAL A 262 13.11 9.24 10.85
CA VAL A 262 12.50 8.17 10.05
C VAL A 262 11.28 7.62 10.79
N ARG A 263 10.17 7.51 10.08
CA ARG A 263 8.92 7.02 10.66
C ARG A 263 8.49 5.71 9.97
N PRO A 264 7.85 4.78 10.68
CA PRO A 264 7.54 4.80 12.13
C PRO A 264 8.82 4.65 12.98
N ILE A 265 8.76 5.07 14.26
CA ILE A 265 9.83 4.84 15.24
C ILE A 265 9.45 3.59 16.03
N ASP A 266 9.57 2.44 15.39
CA ASP A 266 9.14 1.15 15.92
C ASP A 266 10.31 0.22 16.28
N GLY A 267 11.53 0.57 15.89
CA GLY A 267 12.71 -0.26 16.07
C GLY A 267 12.80 -1.43 15.07
N GLU A 268 11.99 -1.41 14.02
CA GLU A 268 12.04 -2.37 12.90
C GLU A 268 12.71 -1.73 11.68
N ALA A 269 13.56 -2.46 10.99
CA ALA A 269 14.25 -1.97 9.81
C ALA A 269 13.54 -2.45 8.54
N GLY A 270 12.48 -1.74 8.19
CA GLY A 270 11.79 -1.88 6.90
C GLY A 270 12.50 -1.10 5.79
N PRO A 271 11.97 -1.15 4.54
CA PRO A 271 12.58 -0.51 3.38
C PRO A 271 12.88 0.98 3.56
N ILE A 272 12.01 1.72 4.25
CA ILE A 272 12.21 3.15 4.54
C ILE A 272 13.41 3.36 5.47
N THR A 273 13.52 2.57 6.51
CA THR A 273 14.63 2.63 7.47
C THR A 273 15.94 2.21 6.80
N LEU A 274 15.91 1.13 6.00
CA LEU A 274 17.08 0.64 5.26
C LEU A 274 17.57 1.68 4.24
N ALA A 275 16.66 2.28 3.48
CA ALA A 275 17.01 3.34 2.52
C ALA A 275 17.58 4.59 3.21
N ALA A 276 17.05 4.96 4.38
CA ALA A 276 17.56 6.09 5.16
C ALA A 276 18.98 5.80 5.71
N ILE A 277 19.26 4.55 6.12
CA ILE A 277 20.60 4.13 6.55
C ILE A 277 21.58 4.21 5.38
N GLU A 278 21.21 3.72 4.20
CA GLU A 278 22.04 3.82 3.00
C GLU A 278 22.35 5.29 2.62
N ASP A 279 21.35 6.16 2.70
CA ASP A 279 21.54 7.60 2.42
C ASP A 279 22.45 8.28 3.45
N ALA A 280 22.30 7.94 4.73
CA ALA A 280 23.14 8.43 5.81
C ALA A 280 24.62 8.00 5.62
N LEU A 281 24.85 6.74 5.26
CA LEU A 281 26.20 6.22 4.95
C LEU A 281 26.82 6.93 3.73
N ARG A 282 26.03 7.13 2.69
CA ARG A 282 26.48 7.86 1.49
C ARG A 282 26.85 9.31 1.81
N LYS A 283 26.14 9.97 2.72
CA LYS A 283 26.46 11.34 3.18
C LYS A 283 27.71 11.36 4.08
N ALA A 284 27.88 10.35 4.93
CA ALA A 284 29.04 10.24 5.79
C ALA A 284 30.35 9.97 5.01
N SER A 285 30.28 9.22 3.91
CA SER A 285 31.46 8.91 3.06
C SER A 285 31.91 10.07 2.16
N LYS A 286 31.16 11.18 2.10
CA LYS A 286 31.52 12.38 1.32
C LYS A 286 32.13 13.51 2.17
N LYS A 287 32.23 13.29 3.47
CA LYS A 287 32.89 14.17 4.42
C LYS A 287 34.31 13.67 4.73
#